data_3ee32c47f9fbd64ec0ed4050dcaa49b0
#
_entry.id   3ee32c47f9fbd64ec0ed4050dcaa49b0
#
_cell.length_a   1.000
_cell.length_b   1.000
_cell.length_c   1.000
_cell.angle_alpha   90.00
_cell.angle_beta   90.00
_cell.angle_gamma   90.00
#
_symmetry.space_group_name_H-M   'P 1'
#
loop_
_entity.id
_entity.type
_entity.pdbx_description
1 polymer ?
#
loop_
_entity_poly.entity_id
_entity_poly.type
_entity_poly.pdbx_seq_one_letter_code
_entity_poly.pdbx_strand_id
1 'polypeptide(L)'
;MKKFLVPFTFFFVISCASEPSEDPNIELVRDEYEAYFNDFVARDFDAIASHFQVPTMNRSITPAVVLSTRDEVSAFFESMPIQDGYSYSLMDRIGIYRLADSVYYVDLDFTRYNTSDEILFEGRTLYFFGNETGSWKMFTAAPVQRDD
;
A
#
# COMPACT_ATOMS: atom_id res chain seq x y z
N MET A 1 -22.89 -71.99 20.37
CA MET A 1 -21.99 -70.84 20.58
C MET A 1 -22.36 -69.76 19.61
N LYS A 2 -23.10 -68.73 20.04
CA LYS A 2 -23.53 -67.57 19.18
C LYS A 2 -22.48 -66.45 19.33
N LYS A 3 -21.79 -66.10 18.23
CA LYS A 3 -20.87 -64.97 18.20
C LYS A 3 -21.68 -63.68 17.95
N PHE A 4 -21.67 -62.77 18.92
CA PHE A 4 -22.20 -61.41 18.77
C PHE A 4 -21.13 -60.53 18.04
N LEU A 5 -21.48 -60.02 16.88
CA LEU A 5 -20.69 -59.06 16.16
C LEU A 5 -21.20 -57.66 16.54
N VAL A 6 -20.37 -56.86 17.21
CA VAL A 6 -20.67 -55.46 17.54
C VAL A 6 -20.17 -54.57 16.39
N PRO A 7 -21.01 -53.75 15.74
CA PRO A 7 -20.55 -52.82 14.76
C PRO A 7 -19.89 -51.63 15.43
N PHE A 8 -18.62 -51.38 15.10
CA PHE A 8 -17.85 -50.23 15.53
C PHE A 8 -18.19 -49.04 14.59
N THR A 9 -19.07 -48.16 15.05
CA THR A 9 -19.43 -46.94 14.31
C THR A 9 -18.32 -45.91 14.50
N PHE A 10 -17.55 -45.66 13.43
CA PHE A 10 -16.52 -44.63 13.40
C PHE A 10 -17.21 -43.26 13.18
N PHE A 11 -17.29 -42.45 14.26
CA PHE A 11 -17.67 -41.03 14.13
C PHE A 11 -16.52 -40.23 13.55
N PHE A 12 -16.63 -39.85 12.28
CA PHE A 12 -15.78 -38.84 11.67
C PHE A 12 -16.18 -37.45 12.20
N VAL A 13 -15.43 -36.92 13.15
CA VAL A 13 -15.53 -35.49 13.51
C VAL A 13 -14.83 -34.68 12.43
N ILE A 14 -15.60 -34.10 11.50
CA ILE A 14 -15.09 -33.12 10.57
C ILE A 14 -14.85 -31.86 11.39
N SER A 15 -13.61 -31.65 11.82
CA SER A 15 -13.17 -30.37 12.36
C SER A 15 -13.10 -29.39 11.19
N CYS A 16 -14.11 -28.53 11.04
CA CYS A 16 -14.00 -27.31 10.23
C CYS A 16 -12.98 -26.40 10.92
N ALA A 17 -11.72 -26.51 10.56
CA ALA A 17 -10.77 -25.44 10.78
C ALA A 17 -11.22 -24.29 9.85
N SER A 18 -11.82 -23.25 10.43
CA SER A 18 -12.02 -21.99 9.72
C SER A 18 -10.62 -21.47 9.39
N GLU A 19 -10.30 -21.38 8.09
CA GLU A 19 -9.13 -20.63 7.63
C GLU A 19 -9.21 -19.22 8.22
N PRO A 20 -8.08 -18.63 8.70
CA PRO A 20 -8.09 -17.25 9.14
C PRO A 20 -8.59 -16.41 7.96
N SER A 21 -9.72 -15.72 8.14
CA SER A 21 -10.23 -14.80 7.12
C SER A 21 -9.17 -13.73 6.92
N GLU A 22 -8.65 -13.61 5.70
CA GLU A 22 -7.77 -12.49 5.34
C GLU A 22 -8.54 -11.21 5.64
N ASP A 23 -7.86 -10.23 6.25
CA ASP A 23 -8.46 -8.95 6.58
C ASP A 23 -8.86 -8.23 5.28
N PRO A 24 -10.18 -8.03 5.00
CA PRO A 24 -10.65 -7.48 3.72
C PRO A 24 -10.14 -6.07 3.47
N ASN A 25 -9.71 -5.35 4.50
CA ASN A 25 -9.16 -4.01 4.34
C ASN A 25 -7.77 -4.02 3.70
N ILE A 26 -7.03 -5.11 3.80
CA ILE A 26 -5.72 -5.25 3.14
C ILE A 26 -5.87 -5.10 1.63
N GLU A 27 -6.86 -5.76 1.02
CA GLU A 27 -7.10 -5.63 -0.43
C GLU A 27 -7.60 -4.23 -0.80
N LEU A 28 -8.48 -3.62 0.00
CA LEU A 28 -8.94 -2.26 -0.25
C LEU A 28 -7.80 -1.22 -0.20
N VAL A 29 -6.87 -1.38 0.75
CA VAL A 29 -5.68 -0.52 0.85
C VAL A 29 -4.72 -0.79 -0.31
N ARG A 30 -4.58 -2.05 -0.74
CA ARG A 30 -3.79 -2.43 -1.91
C ARG A 30 -4.30 -1.77 -3.17
N ASP A 31 -5.59 -1.91 -3.44
CA ASP A 31 -6.23 -1.35 -4.64
C ASP A 31 -6.07 0.18 -4.70
N GLU A 32 -6.28 0.86 -3.58
CA GLU A 32 -6.09 2.32 -3.50
C GLU A 32 -4.63 2.72 -3.69
N TYR A 33 -3.68 1.94 -3.13
CA TYR A 33 -2.26 2.20 -3.32
C TYR A 33 -1.81 1.96 -4.77
N GLU A 34 -2.25 0.88 -5.40
CA GLU A 34 -1.91 0.56 -6.80
C GLU A 34 -2.48 1.61 -7.77
N ALA A 35 -3.70 2.10 -7.51
CA ALA A 35 -4.27 3.22 -8.27
C ALA A 35 -3.39 4.49 -8.15
N TYR A 36 -3.01 4.87 -6.93
CA TYR A 36 -2.06 5.96 -6.69
C TYR A 36 -0.73 5.77 -7.44
N PHE A 37 -0.16 4.54 -7.38
CA PHE A 37 1.12 4.26 -8.02
C PHE A 37 1.05 4.40 -9.54
N ASN A 38 -0.04 3.95 -10.15
CA ASN A 38 -0.27 4.11 -11.58
C ASN A 38 -0.40 5.58 -11.98
N ASP A 39 -1.12 6.39 -11.21
CA ASP A 39 -1.27 7.83 -11.45
C ASP A 39 0.06 8.56 -11.24
N PHE A 40 0.87 8.12 -10.26
CA PHE A 40 2.23 8.64 -10.06
C PHE A 40 3.14 8.37 -11.27
N VAL A 41 3.12 7.15 -11.81
CA VAL A 41 3.88 6.80 -13.03
C VAL A 41 3.39 7.59 -14.23
N ALA A 42 2.07 7.77 -14.35
CA ALA A 42 1.46 8.57 -15.42
C ALA A 42 1.69 10.07 -15.27
N ARG A 43 2.19 10.55 -14.11
CA ARG A 43 2.34 11.97 -13.78
C ARG A 43 1.02 12.74 -13.83
N ASP A 44 -0.07 12.09 -13.48
CA ASP A 44 -1.38 12.73 -13.32
C ASP A 44 -1.51 13.32 -11.92
N PHE A 45 -1.10 14.58 -11.76
CA PHE A 45 -0.98 15.21 -10.44
C PHE A 45 -2.31 15.43 -9.76
N ASP A 46 -3.38 15.65 -10.51
CA ASP A 46 -4.73 15.83 -9.95
C ASP A 46 -5.30 14.48 -9.49
N ALA A 47 -5.08 13.41 -10.26
CA ALA A 47 -5.42 12.05 -9.85
C ALA A 47 -4.61 11.65 -8.60
N ILE A 48 -3.28 11.89 -8.58
CA ILE A 48 -2.43 11.68 -7.40
C ILE A 48 -3.04 12.37 -6.16
N ALA A 49 -3.45 13.64 -6.27
CA ALA A 49 -4.01 14.39 -5.14
C ALA A 49 -5.31 13.78 -4.60
N SER A 50 -6.06 13.06 -5.43
CA SER A 50 -7.30 12.40 -5.02
C SER A 50 -7.10 11.22 -4.07
N HIS A 51 -5.90 10.64 -4.03
CA HIS A 51 -5.52 9.52 -3.15
C HIS A 51 -5.16 9.97 -1.73
N PHE A 52 -5.03 11.29 -1.51
CA PHE A 52 -4.70 11.85 -0.21
C PHE A 52 -5.92 12.40 0.51
N GLN A 53 -6.03 12.15 1.82
CA GLN A 53 -6.85 12.98 2.67
C GLN A 53 -6.12 14.31 2.91
N VAL A 54 -6.87 15.37 3.15
CA VAL A 54 -6.30 16.68 3.53
C VAL A 54 -6.86 17.12 4.88
N PRO A 55 -6.04 17.70 5.76
CA PRO A 55 -4.61 17.95 5.57
C PRO A 55 -3.78 16.66 5.58
N THR A 56 -2.71 16.61 4.79
CA THR A 56 -1.74 15.52 4.75
C THR A 56 -0.34 16.03 5.08
N MET A 57 0.52 15.15 5.61
CA MET A 57 1.92 15.46 5.86
C MET A 57 2.80 14.66 4.90
N ASN A 58 3.70 15.33 4.20
CA ASN A 58 4.69 14.66 3.36
C ASN A 58 6.09 14.91 3.90
N ARG A 59 6.86 13.84 4.08
CA ARG A 59 8.24 13.87 4.56
C ARG A 59 9.26 13.44 3.49
N SER A 60 8.88 13.35 2.25
CA SER A 60 9.83 13.07 1.16
C SER A 60 10.86 14.20 0.97
N ILE A 61 10.62 15.35 1.59
CA ILE A 61 11.55 16.47 1.66
C ILE A 61 11.80 16.90 3.12
N THR A 62 12.89 17.62 3.35
CA THR A 62 13.24 18.15 4.69
C THR A 62 13.33 19.67 4.60
N PRO A 63 12.60 20.42 5.46
CA PRO A 63 11.65 19.96 6.48
C PRO A 63 10.37 19.33 5.87
N ALA A 64 9.67 18.50 6.69
CA ALA A 64 8.37 17.97 6.28
C ALA A 64 7.38 19.10 6.01
N VAL A 65 6.50 18.91 5.02
CA VAL A 65 5.45 19.88 4.68
C VAL A 65 4.07 19.34 5.04
N VAL A 66 3.18 20.25 5.43
CA VAL A 66 1.75 19.99 5.59
C VAL A 66 1.02 20.61 4.39
N LEU A 67 0.22 19.80 3.71
CA LEU A 67 -0.57 20.18 2.55
C LEU A 67 -2.04 20.16 2.98
N SER A 68 -2.70 21.31 2.94
CA SER A 68 -4.01 21.52 3.51
C SER A 68 -5.15 21.35 2.51
N THR A 69 -4.83 21.40 1.22
CA THR A 69 -5.80 21.29 0.12
C THR A 69 -5.31 20.31 -0.95
N ARG A 70 -6.22 19.82 -1.78
CA ARG A 70 -5.86 18.97 -2.93
C ARG A 70 -4.97 19.69 -3.94
N ASP A 71 -5.22 20.98 -4.18
CA ASP A 71 -4.43 21.80 -5.07
C ASP A 71 -2.98 21.91 -4.59
N GLU A 72 -2.77 22.03 -3.26
CA GLU A 72 -1.42 22.00 -2.68
C GLU A 72 -0.75 20.63 -2.84
N VAL A 73 -1.51 19.53 -2.75
CA VAL A 73 -0.97 18.18 -3.00
C VAL A 73 -0.58 18.04 -4.47
N SER A 74 -1.44 18.43 -5.42
CA SER A 74 -1.16 18.40 -6.86
C SER A 74 0.09 19.21 -7.18
N ALA A 75 0.17 20.48 -6.74
CA ALA A 75 1.31 21.37 -6.95
C ALA A 75 2.61 20.83 -6.31
N PHE A 76 2.51 20.16 -5.15
CA PHE A 76 3.66 19.52 -4.51
C PHE A 76 4.24 18.41 -5.39
N PHE A 77 3.41 17.51 -5.92
CA PHE A 77 3.87 16.42 -6.78
C PHE A 77 4.35 16.93 -8.15
N GLU A 78 3.73 17.97 -8.71
CA GLU A 78 4.20 18.62 -9.94
C GLU A 78 5.61 19.19 -9.78
N SER A 79 5.88 19.84 -8.65
CA SER A 79 7.18 20.47 -8.36
C SER A 79 8.22 19.52 -7.75
N MET A 80 7.82 18.30 -7.37
CA MET A 80 8.70 17.36 -6.69
C MET A 80 9.84 16.92 -7.61
N PRO A 81 11.12 17.06 -7.15
CA PRO A 81 12.26 16.59 -7.93
C PRO A 81 12.15 15.07 -8.16
N ILE A 82 12.36 14.67 -9.40
CA ILE A 82 12.53 13.29 -9.81
C ILE A 82 13.83 13.18 -10.60
N GLN A 83 14.39 11.98 -10.69
CA GLN A 83 15.67 11.76 -11.39
C GLN A 83 15.59 12.20 -12.85
N ASP A 84 16.65 12.87 -13.35
CA ASP A 84 16.75 13.25 -14.75
C ASP A 84 16.65 12.00 -15.65
N GLY A 85 15.83 12.07 -16.68
CA GLY A 85 15.59 10.97 -17.60
C GLY A 85 14.60 9.92 -17.09
N TYR A 86 13.91 10.16 -15.95
CA TYR A 86 12.88 9.26 -15.46
C TYR A 86 11.82 8.94 -16.51
N SER A 87 11.49 7.66 -16.63
CA SER A 87 10.48 7.16 -17.55
C SER A 87 9.37 6.40 -16.81
N TYR A 88 9.72 5.47 -15.92
CA TYR A 88 8.74 4.67 -15.18
C TYR A 88 9.33 4.13 -13.87
N SER A 89 8.43 3.58 -13.04
CA SER A 89 8.78 2.88 -11.80
C SER A 89 8.19 1.48 -11.80
N LEU A 90 8.85 0.56 -11.08
CA LEU A 90 8.30 -0.75 -10.73
C LEU A 90 8.21 -0.87 -9.21
N MET A 91 7.20 -1.57 -8.75
CA MET A 91 7.10 -2.03 -7.36
C MET A 91 7.89 -3.32 -7.22
N ASP A 92 8.97 -3.33 -6.44
CA ASP A 92 9.81 -4.51 -6.23
C ASP A 92 9.25 -5.40 -5.13
N ARG A 93 8.75 -4.79 -4.06
CA ARG A 93 8.12 -5.47 -2.91
C ARG A 93 7.06 -4.56 -2.30
N ILE A 94 5.90 -5.12 -2.04
CA ILE A 94 4.81 -4.45 -1.32
C ILE A 94 4.37 -5.29 -0.13
N GLY A 95 4.35 -4.69 1.05
CA GLY A 95 3.76 -5.24 2.27
C GLY A 95 2.67 -4.31 2.79
N ILE A 96 1.56 -4.86 3.26
CA ILE A 96 0.45 -4.09 3.82
C ILE A 96 0.17 -4.60 5.22
N TYR A 97 0.19 -3.69 6.19
CA TYR A 97 0.14 -4.02 7.60
C TYR A 97 -0.89 -3.17 8.33
N ARG A 98 -1.68 -3.83 9.16
CA ARG A 98 -2.66 -3.17 10.02
C ARG A 98 -1.98 -2.60 11.25
N LEU A 99 -2.24 -1.34 11.56
CA LEU A 99 -1.84 -0.67 12.81
C LEU A 99 -3.02 -0.52 13.79
N ALA A 100 -4.22 -0.25 13.26
CA ALA A 100 -5.46 -0.15 14.00
C ALA A 100 -6.64 -0.50 13.07
N ASP A 101 -7.87 -0.51 13.58
CA ASP A 101 -9.06 -0.86 12.80
C ASP A 101 -9.26 0.04 11.56
N SER A 102 -8.86 1.31 11.67
CA SER A 102 -8.98 2.30 10.60
C SER A 102 -7.64 2.85 10.10
N VAL A 103 -6.51 2.19 10.45
CA VAL A 103 -5.16 2.65 10.06
C VAL A 103 -4.31 1.49 9.59
N TYR A 104 -3.79 1.63 8.37
CA TYR A 104 -2.85 0.68 7.75
C TYR A 104 -1.62 1.42 7.23
N TYR A 105 -0.53 0.68 7.00
CA TYR A 105 0.58 1.22 6.22
C TYR A 105 1.00 0.25 5.12
N VAL A 106 1.43 0.83 4.02
CA VAL A 106 2.07 0.15 2.90
C VAL A 106 3.56 0.36 3.01
N ASP A 107 4.33 -0.73 3.02
CA ASP A 107 5.78 -0.76 2.98
C ASP A 107 6.21 -1.17 1.58
N LEU A 108 6.72 -0.21 0.81
CA LEU A 108 7.07 -0.39 -0.59
C LEU A 108 8.57 -0.25 -0.82
N ASP A 109 9.16 -1.24 -1.48
CA ASP A 109 10.41 -1.09 -2.22
C ASP A 109 10.09 -0.85 -3.70
N PHE A 110 10.78 0.08 -4.33
CA PHE A 110 10.56 0.42 -5.73
C PHE A 110 11.87 0.79 -6.43
N THR A 111 11.88 0.59 -7.75
CA THR A 111 12.98 0.99 -8.61
C THR A 111 12.48 1.91 -9.72
N ARG A 112 13.24 2.97 -10.03
CA ARG A 112 12.97 3.93 -11.09
C ARG A 112 13.91 3.73 -12.26
N TYR A 113 13.39 3.85 -13.47
CA TYR A 113 14.11 3.58 -14.71
C TYR A 113 14.02 4.75 -15.68
N ASN A 114 15.02 4.84 -16.56
CA ASN A 114 14.96 5.69 -17.75
C ASN A 114 14.34 4.91 -18.96
N THR A 115 14.29 5.57 -20.12
CA THR A 115 13.76 4.98 -21.37
C THR A 115 14.62 3.86 -21.95
N SER A 116 15.84 3.66 -21.45
CA SER A 116 16.78 2.59 -21.85
C SER A 116 16.82 1.45 -20.85
N ASP A 117 15.86 1.40 -19.90
CA ASP A 117 15.77 0.42 -18.81
C ASP A 117 16.96 0.45 -17.84
N GLU A 118 17.68 1.57 -17.78
CA GLU A 118 18.74 1.77 -16.80
C GLU A 118 18.15 2.23 -15.46
N ILE A 119 18.66 1.69 -14.36
CA ILE A 119 18.24 2.06 -13.01
C ILE A 119 18.72 3.47 -12.69
N LEU A 120 17.79 4.35 -12.35
CA LEU A 120 18.06 5.72 -11.90
C LEU A 120 18.06 5.85 -10.38
N PHE A 121 17.21 5.05 -9.71
CA PHE A 121 17.03 5.16 -8.26
C PHE A 121 16.34 3.91 -7.71
N GLU A 122 16.79 3.45 -6.56
CA GLU A 122 16.13 2.44 -5.77
C GLU A 122 15.74 3.05 -4.42
N GLY A 123 14.48 2.87 -4.01
CA GLY A 123 13.94 3.50 -2.83
C GLY A 123 13.02 2.60 -2.03
N ARG A 124 12.77 3.02 -0.78
CA ARG A 124 11.75 2.45 0.09
C ARG A 124 10.96 3.57 0.74
N THR A 125 9.65 3.40 0.80
CA THR A 125 8.76 4.40 1.41
C THR A 125 7.65 3.69 2.17
N LEU A 126 7.32 4.23 3.34
CA LEU A 126 6.12 3.87 4.09
C LEU A 126 5.02 4.88 3.77
N TYR A 127 3.84 4.37 3.40
CA TYR A 127 2.64 5.15 3.15
C TYR A 127 1.57 4.79 4.17
N PHE A 128 1.01 5.76 4.85
CA PHE A 128 0.02 5.53 5.91
C PHE A 128 -1.37 5.91 5.44
N PHE A 129 -2.31 4.99 5.61
CA PHE A 129 -3.69 5.08 5.17
C PHE A 129 -4.64 5.16 6.35
N GLY A 130 -5.64 6.02 6.25
CA GLY A 130 -6.76 6.14 7.16
C GLY A 130 -8.09 5.97 6.43
N ASN A 131 -9.14 5.59 7.17
CA ASN A 131 -10.52 5.43 6.64
C ASN A 131 -11.51 6.30 7.41
N GLU A 132 -11.14 7.52 7.74
CA GLU A 132 -11.99 8.44 8.52
C GLU A 132 -13.18 8.97 7.72
N THR A 133 -13.08 8.98 6.39
CA THR A 133 -14.10 9.52 5.48
C THR A 133 -14.95 8.43 4.80
N GLY A 134 -14.77 7.16 5.19
CA GLY A 134 -15.45 6.01 4.56
C GLY A 134 -14.73 5.48 3.31
N SER A 135 -13.56 6.02 2.98
CA SER A 135 -12.65 5.50 1.94
C SER A 135 -11.21 5.56 2.42
N TRP A 136 -10.40 4.58 2.01
CA TRP A 136 -8.98 4.55 2.35
C TRP A 136 -8.25 5.66 1.61
N LYS A 137 -7.54 6.52 2.35
CA LYS A 137 -6.76 7.63 1.79
C LYS A 137 -5.44 7.78 2.54
N MET A 138 -4.41 8.17 1.84
CA MET A 138 -3.11 8.47 2.45
C MET A 138 -3.17 9.75 3.28
N PHE A 139 -2.59 9.73 4.48
CA PHE A 139 -2.46 10.93 5.31
C PHE A 139 -1.01 11.31 5.59
N THR A 140 -0.06 10.40 5.32
CA THR A 140 1.38 10.71 5.34
C THR A 140 2.16 9.71 4.53
N ALA A 141 3.31 10.13 4.05
CA ALA A 141 4.32 9.28 3.42
C ALA A 141 5.71 9.64 3.96
N ALA A 142 6.54 8.64 4.23
CA ALA A 142 7.88 8.79 4.75
C ALA A 142 8.86 7.86 4.03
N PRO A 143 9.85 8.41 3.29
CA PRO A 143 10.97 7.61 2.81
C PRO A 143 11.75 7.03 3.98
N VAL A 144 12.18 5.80 3.82
CA VAL A 144 13.01 5.07 4.77
C VAL A 144 14.22 4.48 4.05
N GLN A 145 15.22 4.08 4.82
CA GLN A 145 16.37 3.40 4.24
C GLN A 145 15.92 2.04 3.70
N ARG A 146 16.35 1.71 2.48
CA ARG A 146 16.19 0.35 1.94
C ARG A 146 17.17 -0.56 2.67
N ASP A 147 16.68 -1.71 3.11
CA ASP A 147 17.53 -2.74 3.68
C ASP A 147 18.21 -3.47 2.52
N ASP A 148 19.55 -3.57 2.57
CA ASP A 148 20.38 -4.27 1.59
C ASP A 148 20.26 -5.80 1.72
#